data_628b989e4cd904b486ba8ea60712fac6
#
_entry.id   628b989e4cd904b486ba8ea60712fac6
#
_cell.length_a   1.000
_cell.length_b   1.000
_cell.length_c   1.000
_cell.angle_alpha   90.00
_cell.angle_beta   90.00
_cell.angle_gamma   90.00
#
_symmetry.space_group_name_H-M   'P 1'
#
loop_
_entity.id
_entity.type
_entity.pdbx_description
1 polymer ?
#
loop_
_entity_poly.entity_id
_entity_poly.type
_entity_poly.pdbx_seq_one_letter_code
_entity_poly.pdbx_strand_id
1 'polypeptide(L)'
;MTKKNSKLLAIVISLSLMLIDVVFIYFSYKIKDTITQTIVNSLCISVFTALIVSLITYLLNKNDYEDAYRELVGINIPFLYKLNDKGLVEFDKTFPLEKEDYKKDFLKSKEVVLVMNDGKRFVSNNITLFKQRLNENNKTTRFIFMNPESSDSISVLTRKNGHSDVPSYYEDKIKTFSCELENYEKSPSHTVDVLYQDYFTTMGILLTDSYAMISLYRISPGKDDVPNLIFKKNDNGDCEFNKIKADVQRIISTAKTSKQG
;
A
#
# COMPACT_ATOMS: atom_id res chain seq x y z
N MET A 1 2.53 7.45 -17.47
CA MET A 1 3.95 7.44 -17.92
C MET A 1 4.82 7.38 -16.68
N THR A 2 5.66 6.35 -16.48
CA THR A 2 6.45 6.23 -15.26
C THR A 2 7.54 7.32 -15.23
N LYS A 3 7.89 7.81 -14.02
CA LYS A 3 8.91 8.87 -13.79
C LYS A 3 10.26 8.54 -14.48
N LYS A 4 10.56 7.26 -14.67
CA LYS A 4 11.74 6.76 -15.38
C LYS A 4 11.69 7.05 -16.89
N ASN A 5 10.51 6.95 -17.50
CA ASN A 5 10.35 7.18 -18.94
C ASN A 5 10.42 8.67 -19.31
N SER A 6 9.96 9.58 -18.41
CA SER A 6 10.07 11.02 -18.66
C SER A 6 11.53 11.51 -18.61
N LYS A 7 12.36 10.91 -17.76
CA LYS A 7 13.79 11.24 -17.63
C LYS A 7 14.58 10.79 -18.88
N LEU A 8 14.34 9.57 -19.34
CA LEU A 8 14.96 9.07 -20.57
C LEU A 8 14.55 9.93 -21.77
N LEU A 9 13.29 10.31 -21.84
CA LEU A 9 12.76 11.17 -22.90
C LEU A 9 13.47 12.53 -22.93
N ALA A 10 13.68 13.19 -21.77
CA ALA A 10 14.37 14.47 -21.70
C ALA A 10 15.83 14.38 -22.19
N ILE A 11 16.57 13.35 -21.83
CA ILE A 11 17.94 13.09 -22.30
C ILE A 11 17.95 12.86 -23.81
N VAL A 12 17.04 12.04 -24.32
CA VAL A 12 16.94 11.74 -25.78
C VAL A 12 16.61 13.01 -26.56
N ILE A 13 15.70 13.84 -26.07
CA ILE A 13 15.35 15.12 -26.72
C ILE A 13 16.58 16.05 -26.74
N SER A 14 17.30 16.21 -25.62
CA SER A 14 18.49 17.07 -25.55
C SER A 14 19.59 16.59 -26.50
N LEU A 15 19.87 15.29 -26.57
CA LEU A 15 20.84 14.72 -27.52
C LEU A 15 20.42 14.89 -28.99
N SER A 16 19.14 14.74 -29.28
CA SER A 16 18.60 14.95 -30.63
C SER A 16 18.74 16.42 -31.07
N LEU A 17 18.47 17.37 -30.18
CA LEU A 17 18.64 18.79 -30.46
C LEU A 17 20.12 19.16 -30.68
N MET A 18 21.06 18.61 -29.89
CA MET A 18 22.48 18.80 -30.12
C MET A 18 22.92 18.26 -31.47
N LEU A 19 22.41 17.12 -31.91
CA LEU A 19 22.73 16.52 -33.19
C LEU A 19 22.21 17.38 -34.36
N ILE A 20 21.01 17.93 -34.23
CA ILE A 20 20.45 18.88 -35.20
C ILE A 20 21.32 20.13 -35.27
N ASP A 21 21.77 20.67 -34.16
CA ASP A 21 22.60 21.86 -34.11
C ASP A 21 23.97 21.66 -34.76
N VAL A 22 24.60 20.51 -34.59
CA VAL A 22 25.82 20.10 -35.32
C VAL A 22 25.60 20.08 -36.83
N VAL A 23 24.44 19.60 -37.28
CA VAL A 23 24.08 19.60 -38.70
C VAL A 23 23.93 21.03 -39.22
N PHE A 24 23.31 21.92 -38.44
CA PHE A 24 23.20 23.35 -38.80
C PHE A 24 24.58 24.03 -38.87
N ILE A 25 25.48 23.75 -37.95
CA ILE A 25 26.87 24.26 -37.98
C ILE A 25 27.55 23.76 -39.28
N TYR A 26 27.40 22.49 -39.64
CA TYR A 26 27.97 21.95 -40.88
C TYR A 26 27.44 22.67 -42.13
N PHE A 27 26.12 22.92 -42.21
CA PHE A 27 25.53 23.62 -43.34
C PHE A 27 25.88 25.12 -43.37
N SER A 28 26.13 25.76 -42.23
CA SER A 28 26.53 27.15 -42.15
C SER A 28 27.85 27.43 -42.90
N TYR A 29 28.77 26.44 -42.96
CA TYR A 29 30.02 26.54 -43.70
C TYR A 29 29.82 26.62 -45.24
N LYS A 30 28.64 26.29 -45.74
CA LYS A 30 28.27 26.43 -47.17
C LYS A 30 27.72 27.82 -47.54
N ILE A 31 27.50 28.69 -46.55
CA ILE A 31 27.03 30.07 -46.78
C ILE A 31 28.20 30.89 -47.31
N LYS A 32 28.02 31.48 -48.50
CA LYS A 32 29.04 32.25 -49.19
C LYS A 32 29.25 33.65 -48.61
N ASP A 33 28.20 34.22 -47.97
CA ASP A 33 28.32 35.53 -47.34
C ASP A 33 28.93 35.38 -45.93
N THR A 34 30.12 35.93 -45.74
CA THR A 34 30.93 35.84 -44.53
C THR A 34 30.22 36.39 -43.30
N ILE A 35 29.44 37.47 -43.45
CA ILE A 35 28.74 38.09 -42.31
C ILE A 35 27.63 37.17 -41.83
N THR A 36 26.79 36.72 -42.77
CA THR A 36 25.70 35.78 -42.47
C THR A 36 26.23 34.46 -41.89
N GLN A 37 27.33 33.92 -42.43
CA GLN A 37 27.97 32.72 -41.91
C GLN A 37 28.43 32.89 -40.46
N THR A 38 29.04 34.03 -40.14
CA THR A 38 29.54 34.33 -38.78
C THR A 38 28.39 34.41 -37.79
N ILE A 39 27.28 35.10 -38.18
CA ILE A 39 26.11 35.21 -37.31
C ILE A 39 25.47 33.83 -37.03
N VAL A 40 25.26 33.03 -38.07
CA VAL A 40 24.66 31.70 -37.94
C VAL A 40 25.53 30.80 -37.07
N ASN A 41 26.84 30.75 -37.28
CA ASN A 41 27.79 29.98 -36.46
C ASN A 41 27.74 30.41 -34.99
N SER A 42 27.74 31.71 -34.71
CA SER A 42 27.68 32.22 -33.34
C SER A 42 26.38 31.80 -32.63
N LEU A 43 25.27 31.85 -33.32
CA LEU A 43 23.96 31.40 -32.79
C LEU A 43 23.98 29.91 -32.51
N CYS A 44 24.44 29.09 -33.46
CA CYS A 44 24.51 27.64 -33.26
C CYS A 44 25.43 27.24 -32.10
N ILE A 45 26.63 27.87 -32.00
CA ILE A 45 27.54 27.61 -30.88
C ILE A 45 26.93 28.01 -29.55
N SER A 46 26.20 29.13 -29.51
CA SER A 46 25.50 29.57 -28.29
C SER A 46 24.42 28.61 -27.85
N VAL A 47 23.60 28.13 -28.79
CA VAL A 47 22.55 27.12 -28.52
C VAL A 47 23.18 25.80 -28.06
N PHE A 48 24.22 25.33 -28.75
CA PHE A 48 24.93 24.11 -28.38
C PHE A 48 25.50 24.17 -26.97
N THR A 49 26.14 25.26 -26.63
CA THR A 49 26.69 25.50 -25.28
C THR A 49 25.61 25.51 -24.22
N ALA A 50 24.46 26.18 -24.48
CA ALA A 50 23.36 26.24 -23.55
C ALA A 50 22.73 24.84 -23.33
N LEU A 51 22.61 24.03 -24.39
CA LEU A 51 22.13 22.65 -24.28
C LEU A 51 23.08 21.77 -23.45
N ILE A 52 24.39 21.87 -23.65
CA ILE A 52 25.39 21.15 -22.87
C ILE A 52 25.30 21.53 -21.39
N VAL A 53 25.31 22.84 -21.09
CA VAL A 53 25.23 23.33 -19.69
C VAL A 53 23.93 22.87 -19.04
N SER A 54 22.81 22.95 -19.75
CA SER A 54 21.50 22.47 -19.28
C SER A 54 21.51 20.97 -18.97
N LEU A 55 22.10 20.17 -19.87
CA LEU A 55 22.21 18.71 -19.67
C LEU A 55 23.11 18.36 -18.48
N ILE A 56 24.29 19.00 -18.37
CA ILE A 56 25.21 18.80 -17.25
C ILE A 56 24.52 19.20 -15.93
N THR A 57 23.89 20.37 -15.88
CA THR A 57 23.17 20.84 -14.69
C THR A 57 22.03 19.87 -14.31
N TYR A 58 21.30 19.37 -15.30
CA TYR A 58 20.26 18.37 -15.06
C TYR A 58 20.84 17.06 -14.50
N LEU A 59 21.96 16.58 -15.02
CA LEU A 59 22.60 15.34 -14.56
C LEU A 59 23.22 15.48 -13.17
N LEU A 60 23.84 16.61 -12.87
CA LEU A 60 24.47 16.88 -11.57
C LEU A 60 23.42 17.10 -10.47
N ASN A 61 22.42 17.94 -10.72
CA ASN A 61 21.44 18.31 -9.70
C ASN A 61 20.37 17.23 -9.43
N LYS A 62 20.32 16.18 -10.26
CA LYS A 62 19.26 15.18 -10.16
C LYS A 62 19.20 14.43 -8.83
N ASN A 63 20.35 14.11 -8.27
CA ASN A 63 20.45 13.41 -6.99
C ASN A 63 20.44 14.39 -5.82
N ASP A 64 21.06 15.53 -5.98
CA ASP A 64 21.24 16.53 -4.92
C ASP A 64 19.91 17.12 -4.43
N TYR A 65 18.92 17.30 -5.31
CA TYR A 65 17.58 17.76 -4.90
C TYR A 65 16.80 16.70 -4.10
N GLU A 66 16.88 15.42 -4.48
CA GLU A 66 16.23 14.36 -3.71
C GLU A 66 16.92 14.16 -2.36
N ASP A 67 18.23 14.21 -2.33
CA ASP A 67 19.01 14.06 -1.10
C ASP A 67 18.90 15.29 -0.19
N ALA A 68 18.97 16.51 -0.75
CA ALA A 68 18.71 17.74 0.00
C ALA A 68 17.27 17.82 0.54
N TYR A 69 16.27 17.35 -0.24
CA TYR A 69 14.90 17.27 0.25
C TYR A 69 14.76 16.25 1.37
N ARG A 70 15.37 15.07 1.25
CA ARG A 70 15.41 14.03 2.30
C ARG A 70 16.11 14.55 3.55
N GLU A 71 17.23 15.25 3.41
CA GLU A 71 17.96 15.85 4.50
C GLU A 71 17.15 16.97 5.18
N LEU A 72 16.51 17.85 4.41
CA LEU A 72 15.64 18.92 4.90
C LEU A 72 14.43 18.35 5.68
N VAL A 73 13.80 17.29 5.16
CA VAL A 73 12.71 16.60 5.85
C VAL A 73 13.23 15.88 7.09
N GLY A 74 14.38 15.22 7.01
CA GLY A 74 15.00 14.52 8.14
C GLY A 74 15.42 15.45 9.27
N ILE A 75 15.96 16.64 8.95
CA ILE A 75 16.39 17.66 9.92
C ILE A 75 15.17 18.36 10.53
N ASN A 76 14.21 18.80 9.72
CA ASN A 76 13.10 19.61 10.18
C ASN A 76 11.94 18.78 10.74
N ILE A 77 11.78 17.52 10.30
CA ILE A 77 10.71 16.62 10.75
C ILE A 77 11.27 15.21 10.98
N PRO A 78 12.17 15.01 11.98
CA PRO A 78 12.79 13.72 12.26
C PRO A 78 11.76 12.60 12.52
N PHE A 79 10.58 12.97 13.03
CA PHE A 79 9.48 12.07 13.30
C PHE A 79 8.92 11.45 12.01
N LEU A 80 8.72 12.23 10.94
CA LEU A 80 8.22 11.71 9.65
C LEU A 80 9.22 10.75 9.01
N TYR A 81 10.51 11.02 9.14
CA TYR A 81 11.55 10.10 8.68
C TYR A 81 11.47 8.75 9.40
N LYS A 82 11.34 8.78 10.74
CA LYS A 82 11.19 7.56 11.54
C LYS A 82 9.92 6.77 11.19
N LEU A 83 8.81 7.45 10.95
CA LEU A 83 7.55 6.80 10.54
C LEU A 83 7.71 6.11 9.17
N ASN A 84 8.32 6.80 8.21
CA ASN A 84 8.59 6.24 6.89
C ASN A 84 9.58 5.05 6.95
N ASP A 85 10.61 5.14 7.79
CA ASP A 85 11.56 4.04 8.02
C ASP A 85 10.85 2.80 8.60
N LYS A 86 9.88 3.00 9.49
CA LYS A 86 9.01 1.93 10.01
C LYS A 86 7.94 1.46 9.01
N GLY A 87 7.86 2.08 7.84
CA GLY A 87 6.94 1.71 6.77
C GLY A 87 5.54 2.30 6.89
N LEU A 88 5.27 3.22 7.84
CA LEU A 88 3.98 3.91 7.92
C LEU A 88 3.81 4.82 6.70
N VAL A 89 2.82 4.52 5.86
CA VAL A 89 2.56 5.26 4.62
C VAL A 89 1.29 6.07 4.67
N GLU A 90 0.35 5.72 5.55
CA GLU A 90 -0.93 6.40 5.65
C GLU A 90 -1.56 6.26 7.03
N PHE A 91 -2.30 7.31 7.41
CA PHE A 91 -3.22 7.33 8.54
C PHE A 91 -4.57 7.83 8.02
N ASP A 92 -5.63 7.03 8.16
CA ASP A 92 -6.96 7.36 7.65
C ASP A 92 -8.05 7.11 8.70
N LYS A 93 -9.18 7.82 8.59
CA LYS A 93 -10.38 7.58 9.41
C LYS A 93 -11.14 6.34 8.95
N THR A 94 -11.05 6.02 7.67
CA THR A 94 -11.72 4.88 7.05
C THR A 94 -10.69 3.87 6.57
N PHE A 95 -11.09 2.61 6.47
CA PHE A 95 -10.25 1.57 5.91
C PHE A 95 -10.12 1.78 4.41
N PRO A 96 -8.94 2.10 3.87
CA PRO A 96 -8.80 2.66 2.52
C PRO A 96 -8.73 1.60 1.40
N LEU A 97 -9.42 0.46 1.55
CA LEU A 97 -9.34 -0.67 0.61
C LEU A 97 -9.82 -0.30 -0.82
N GLU A 98 -10.65 0.73 -0.93
CA GLU A 98 -11.15 1.24 -2.23
C GLU A 98 -10.09 2.02 -3.03
N LYS A 99 -9.01 2.49 -2.39
CA LYS A 99 -7.93 3.20 -3.10
C LYS A 99 -7.21 2.24 -4.06
N GLU A 100 -6.91 2.71 -5.27
CA GLU A 100 -6.43 1.90 -6.38
C GLU A 100 -5.23 1.00 -6.03
N ASP A 101 -4.23 1.53 -5.32
CA ASP A 101 -3.03 0.78 -4.96
C ASP A 101 -3.34 -0.36 -3.98
N TYR A 102 -4.18 -0.12 -2.97
CA TYR A 102 -4.56 -1.12 -1.97
C TYR A 102 -5.50 -2.16 -2.55
N LYS A 103 -6.49 -1.73 -3.35
CA LYS A 103 -7.39 -2.61 -4.09
C LYS A 103 -6.62 -3.57 -4.99
N LYS A 104 -5.67 -3.03 -5.76
CA LYS A 104 -4.83 -3.83 -6.65
C LYS A 104 -3.97 -4.84 -5.89
N ASP A 105 -3.35 -4.43 -4.79
CA ASP A 105 -2.54 -5.32 -3.97
C ASP A 105 -3.42 -6.39 -3.31
N PHE A 106 -4.58 -6.01 -2.73
CA PHE A 106 -5.55 -6.94 -2.16
C PHE A 106 -5.98 -8.03 -3.15
N LEU A 107 -6.29 -7.65 -4.40
CA LEU A 107 -6.70 -8.61 -5.44
C LEU A 107 -5.53 -9.47 -5.94
N LYS A 108 -4.30 -8.94 -6.01
CA LYS A 108 -3.13 -9.64 -6.55
C LYS A 108 -2.38 -10.49 -5.53
N SER A 109 -2.46 -10.19 -4.25
CA SER A 109 -1.74 -10.90 -3.19
C SER A 109 -2.03 -12.39 -3.23
N LYS A 110 -0.98 -13.20 -3.02
CA LYS A 110 -1.12 -14.66 -2.92
C LYS A 110 -1.94 -15.04 -1.69
N GLU A 111 -1.63 -14.39 -0.59
CA GLU A 111 -2.33 -14.59 0.67
C GLU A 111 -2.89 -13.26 1.18
N VAL A 112 -4.12 -13.29 1.67
CA VAL A 112 -4.74 -12.20 2.44
C VAL A 112 -5.24 -12.78 3.75
N VAL A 113 -4.91 -12.12 4.85
CA VAL A 113 -5.35 -12.51 6.19
C VAL A 113 -6.12 -11.36 6.82
N LEU A 114 -7.34 -11.62 7.24
CA LEU A 114 -8.18 -10.70 8.00
C LEU A 114 -8.28 -11.19 9.45
N VAL A 115 -7.82 -10.40 10.42
CA VAL A 115 -7.95 -10.67 11.86
C VAL A 115 -8.85 -9.61 12.46
N MET A 116 -10.02 -10.00 12.94
CA MET A 116 -10.99 -9.09 13.58
C MET A 116 -11.79 -9.83 14.64
N ASN A 117 -12.41 -9.13 15.58
CA ASN A 117 -13.26 -9.78 16.59
C ASN A 117 -14.49 -10.46 15.95
N ASP A 118 -15.25 -9.76 15.10
CA ASP A 118 -16.39 -10.35 14.37
C ASP A 118 -16.31 -10.21 12.85
N GLY A 119 -15.61 -9.19 12.35
CA GLY A 119 -15.35 -8.94 10.92
C GLY A 119 -16.56 -8.71 10.01
N LYS A 120 -17.80 -9.01 10.43
CA LYS A 120 -18.99 -9.02 9.56
C LYS A 120 -19.20 -7.68 8.86
N ARG A 121 -19.17 -6.56 9.62
CA ARG A 121 -19.38 -5.22 9.06
C ARG A 121 -18.30 -4.87 8.02
N PHE A 122 -17.05 -5.21 8.30
CA PHE A 122 -15.93 -4.92 7.40
C PHE A 122 -16.08 -5.68 6.07
N VAL A 123 -16.30 -6.99 6.13
CA VAL A 123 -16.46 -7.81 4.92
C VAL A 123 -17.70 -7.40 4.14
N SER A 124 -18.84 -7.14 4.81
CA SER A 124 -20.08 -6.71 4.16
C SER A 124 -19.91 -5.38 3.43
N ASN A 125 -19.21 -4.42 4.03
CA ASN A 125 -18.94 -3.12 3.39
C ASN A 125 -18.01 -3.25 2.17
N ASN A 126 -17.17 -4.28 2.11
CA ASN A 126 -16.21 -4.54 1.03
C ASN A 126 -16.57 -5.79 0.23
N ILE A 127 -17.82 -6.23 0.27
CA ILE A 127 -18.25 -7.55 -0.27
C ILE A 127 -17.90 -7.73 -1.75
N THR A 128 -18.00 -6.68 -2.55
CA THR A 128 -17.67 -6.72 -3.98
C THR A 128 -16.20 -7.08 -4.20
N LEU A 129 -15.30 -6.49 -3.42
CA LEU A 129 -13.86 -6.76 -3.50
C LEU A 129 -13.52 -8.17 -3.02
N PHE A 130 -14.17 -8.63 -1.93
CA PHE A 130 -14.00 -10.00 -1.45
C PHE A 130 -14.48 -11.01 -2.50
N LYS A 131 -15.65 -10.82 -3.09
CA LYS A 131 -16.15 -11.69 -4.17
C LYS A 131 -15.24 -11.70 -5.39
N GLN A 132 -14.72 -10.54 -5.82
CA GLN A 132 -13.72 -10.46 -6.90
C GLN A 132 -12.49 -11.29 -6.55
N ARG A 133 -11.95 -11.14 -5.32
CA ARG A 133 -10.79 -11.90 -4.88
C ARG A 133 -11.05 -13.41 -4.82
N LEU A 134 -12.20 -13.85 -4.32
CA LEU A 134 -12.54 -15.27 -4.21
C LEU A 134 -12.62 -15.94 -5.58
N ASN A 135 -12.92 -15.21 -6.64
CA ASN A 135 -12.94 -15.71 -8.01
C ASN A 135 -11.53 -15.81 -8.64
N GLU A 136 -10.49 -15.30 -7.98
CA GLU A 136 -9.12 -15.42 -8.45
C GLU A 136 -8.53 -16.81 -8.15
N ASN A 137 -7.75 -17.34 -9.08
CA ASN A 137 -7.14 -18.68 -8.98
C ASN A 137 -5.87 -18.69 -8.13
N ASN A 138 -5.59 -19.83 -7.48
CA ASN A 138 -4.34 -20.10 -6.77
C ASN A 138 -4.01 -19.06 -5.69
N LYS A 139 -5.03 -18.64 -4.93
CA LYS A 139 -4.90 -17.69 -3.83
C LYS A 139 -5.49 -18.22 -2.55
N THR A 140 -5.08 -17.65 -1.43
CA THR A 140 -5.59 -17.96 -0.10
C THR A 140 -6.17 -16.72 0.55
N THR A 141 -7.36 -16.86 1.12
CA THR A 141 -7.98 -15.83 1.96
C THR A 141 -8.30 -16.46 3.32
N ARG A 142 -7.71 -15.91 4.39
CA ARG A 142 -7.94 -16.36 5.76
C ARG A 142 -8.72 -15.32 6.54
N PHE A 143 -9.75 -15.77 7.20
CA PHE A 143 -10.54 -15.00 8.16
C PHE A 143 -10.27 -15.56 9.56
N ILE A 144 -9.82 -14.70 10.46
CA ILE A 144 -9.55 -15.07 11.85
C ILE A 144 -10.46 -14.23 12.73
N PHE A 145 -11.41 -14.86 13.36
CA PHE A 145 -12.38 -14.22 14.24
C PHE A 145 -12.19 -14.70 15.68
N MET A 146 -12.84 -14.00 16.58
CA MET A 146 -12.91 -14.44 17.96
C MET A 146 -13.69 -15.76 18.03
N ASN A 147 -13.23 -16.70 18.86
CA ASN A 147 -13.94 -17.96 19.07
C ASN A 147 -15.31 -17.70 19.70
N PRO A 148 -16.41 -18.06 19.01
CA PRO A 148 -17.76 -17.86 19.54
C PRO A 148 -18.04 -18.68 20.82
N GLU A 149 -17.25 -19.72 21.10
CA GLU A 149 -17.36 -20.55 22.31
C GLU A 149 -16.53 -20.00 23.49
N SER A 150 -15.71 -18.97 23.28
CA SER A 150 -14.95 -18.29 24.33
C SER A 150 -15.86 -17.32 25.09
N SER A 151 -16.56 -17.82 26.11
CA SER A 151 -17.54 -17.05 26.90
C SER A 151 -16.99 -15.73 27.44
N ASP A 152 -15.75 -15.72 27.93
CA ASP A 152 -15.10 -14.53 28.49
C ASP A 152 -14.86 -13.47 27.41
N SER A 153 -14.31 -13.86 26.27
CA SER A 153 -14.03 -12.94 25.15
C SER A 153 -15.32 -12.42 24.52
N ILE A 154 -16.33 -13.26 24.36
CA ILE A 154 -17.67 -12.89 23.88
C ILE A 154 -18.33 -11.89 24.85
N SER A 155 -18.24 -12.12 26.17
CA SER A 155 -18.74 -11.18 27.17
C SER A 155 -18.09 -9.81 27.08
N VAL A 156 -16.76 -9.74 26.88
CA VAL A 156 -16.03 -8.47 26.67
C VAL A 156 -16.55 -7.76 25.42
N LEU A 157 -16.67 -8.46 24.30
CA LEU A 157 -17.13 -7.89 23.02
C LEU A 157 -18.59 -7.39 23.13
N THR A 158 -19.45 -8.16 23.78
CA THR A 158 -20.87 -7.85 23.98
C THR A 158 -21.02 -6.58 24.80
N ARG A 159 -20.33 -6.46 25.95
CA ARG A 159 -20.35 -5.27 26.82
C ARG A 159 -19.79 -4.05 26.10
N LYS A 160 -18.65 -4.22 25.40
CA LYS A 160 -17.99 -3.13 24.66
C LYS A 160 -18.91 -2.51 23.60
N ASN A 161 -19.73 -3.30 22.95
CA ASN A 161 -20.59 -2.84 21.86
C ASN A 161 -22.05 -2.55 22.29
N GLY A 162 -22.34 -2.56 23.59
CA GLY A 162 -23.63 -2.17 24.13
C GLY A 162 -24.77 -3.18 23.91
N HIS A 163 -24.42 -4.47 23.76
CA HIS A 163 -25.40 -5.56 23.59
C HIS A 163 -25.51 -6.46 24.84
N SER A 164 -25.33 -5.89 26.03
CA SER A 164 -25.31 -6.63 27.30
C SER A 164 -26.65 -7.32 27.64
N ASP A 165 -27.74 -6.89 27.03
CA ASP A 165 -29.08 -7.44 27.13
C ASP A 165 -29.28 -8.69 26.28
N VAL A 166 -28.38 -9.01 25.33
CA VAL A 166 -28.42 -10.19 24.45
C VAL A 166 -27.07 -10.91 24.50
N PRO A 167 -26.81 -11.75 25.53
CA PRO A 167 -25.51 -12.37 25.76
C PRO A 167 -24.99 -13.21 24.58
N SER A 168 -25.87 -13.91 23.85
CA SER A 168 -25.49 -14.75 22.69
C SER A 168 -25.31 -13.96 21.38
N TYR A 169 -25.57 -12.64 21.37
CA TYR A 169 -25.59 -11.85 20.13
C TYR A 169 -24.34 -12.03 19.27
N TYR A 170 -23.15 -11.92 19.88
CA TYR A 170 -21.91 -12.06 19.12
C TYR A 170 -21.52 -13.50 18.84
N GLU A 171 -21.88 -14.43 19.71
CA GLU A 171 -21.75 -15.87 19.47
C GLU A 171 -22.47 -16.26 18.18
N ASP A 172 -23.78 -15.97 18.12
CA ASP A 172 -24.63 -16.29 16.97
C ASP A 172 -24.18 -15.54 15.71
N LYS A 173 -23.81 -14.27 15.86
CA LYS A 173 -23.33 -13.45 14.76
C LYS A 173 -22.07 -14.01 14.13
N ILE A 174 -21.07 -14.41 14.94
CA ILE A 174 -19.80 -14.95 14.43
C ILE A 174 -20.02 -16.33 13.81
N LYS A 175 -20.77 -17.22 14.47
CA LYS A 175 -21.10 -18.56 13.92
C LYS A 175 -21.79 -18.47 12.57
N THR A 176 -22.85 -17.67 12.50
CA THR A 176 -23.61 -17.47 11.24
C THR A 176 -22.71 -16.91 10.14
N PHE A 177 -21.95 -15.87 10.46
CA PHE A 177 -21.09 -15.22 9.46
C PHE A 177 -19.94 -16.12 9.00
N SER A 178 -19.35 -16.91 9.87
CA SER A 178 -18.32 -17.90 9.52
C SER A 178 -18.87 -18.93 8.54
N CYS A 179 -20.07 -19.44 8.79
CA CYS A 179 -20.76 -20.35 7.90
C CYS A 179 -21.08 -19.71 6.53
N GLU A 180 -21.51 -18.44 6.50
CA GLU A 180 -21.71 -17.67 5.26
C GLU A 180 -20.42 -17.61 4.42
N LEU A 181 -19.27 -17.30 5.07
CA LEU A 181 -17.95 -17.17 4.39
C LEU A 181 -17.47 -18.49 3.80
N GLU A 182 -17.64 -19.62 4.50
CA GLU A 182 -17.26 -20.93 4.01
C GLU A 182 -18.04 -21.34 2.76
N ASN A 183 -19.29 -20.88 2.68
CA ASN A 183 -20.21 -21.17 1.59
C ASN A 183 -20.19 -20.14 0.46
N TYR A 184 -19.34 -19.09 0.53
CA TYR A 184 -19.21 -18.16 -0.57
C TYR A 184 -18.73 -18.85 -1.84
N GLU A 185 -19.34 -18.47 -2.96
CA GLU A 185 -18.90 -18.90 -4.28
C GLU A 185 -17.45 -18.45 -4.52
N LYS A 186 -16.61 -19.38 -4.94
CA LYS A 186 -15.18 -19.17 -5.14
C LYS A 186 -14.63 -20.01 -6.27
N SER A 187 -13.49 -19.59 -6.82
CA SER A 187 -12.73 -20.41 -7.76
C SER A 187 -12.34 -21.76 -7.11
N PRO A 188 -12.34 -22.88 -7.87
CA PRO A 188 -11.96 -24.20 -7.36
C PRO A 188 -10.53 -24.26 -6.76
N SER A 189 -9.63 -23.40 -7.23
CA SER A 189 -8.25 -23.33 -6.75
C SER A 189 -8.03 -22.24 -5.67
N HIS A 190 -9.08 -21.55 -5.22
CA HIS A 190 -9.01 -20.57 -4.16
C HIS A 190 -9.25 -21.22 -2.81
N THR A 191 -8.31 -21.08 -1.88
CA THR A 191 -8.47 -21.57 -0.50
C THR A 191 -9.09 -20.51 0.38
N VAL A 192 -10.16 -20.86 1.08
CA VAL A 192 -10.77 -20.03 2.13
C VAL A 192 -10.66 -20.77 3.45
N ASP A 193 -9.98 -20.16 4.42
CA ASP A 193 -9.87 -20.68 5.77
C ASP A 193 -10.61 -19.73 6.73
N VAL A 194 -11.49 -20.26 7.56
CA VAL A 194 -12.09 -19.55 8.69
C VAL A 194 -11.54 -20.16 9.97
N LEU A 195 -10.86 -19.32 10.75
CA LEU A 195 -10.15 -19.71 11.96
C LEU A 195 -10.67 -18.92 13.16
N TYR A 196 -10.55 -19.50 14.35
CA TYR A 196 -10.96 -18.89 15.62
C TYR A 196 -9.80 -18.70 16.57
N GLN A 197 -9.76 -17.56 17.26
CA GLN A 197 -8.85 -17.26 18.37
C GLN A 197 -9.62 -17.07 19.67
N ASP A 198 -9.06 -17.53 20.79
CA ASP A 198 -9.76 -17.56 22.07
C ASP A 198 -9.72 -16.24 22.86
N TYR A 199 -9.12 -15.18 22.30
CA TYR A 199 -8.95 -13.91 22.99
C TYR A 199 -9.52 -12.72 22.20
N PHE A 200 -9.95 -11.70 22.94
CA PHE A 200 -10.38 -10.41 22.39
C PHE A 200 -9.17 -9.63 21.87
N THR A 201 -9.25 -9.15 20.62
CA THR A 201 -8.21 -8.28 20.06
C THR A 201 -8.58 -6.81 20.20
N THR A 202 -7.58 -5.96 20.48
CA THR A 202 -7.72 -4.50 20.56
C THR A 202 -7.59 -3.82 19.20
N MET A 203 -7.29 -4.58 18.17
CA MET A 203 -7.12 -4.09 16.80
C MET A 203 -7.68 -5.07 15.77
N GLY A 204 -8.13 -4.53 14.65
CA GLY A 204 -8.37 -5.30 13.42
C GLY A 204 -7.15 -5.22 12.52
N ILE A 205 -6.82 -6.30 11.82
CA ILE A 205 -5.68 -6.36 10.90
C ILE A 205 -6.15 -6.91 9.56
N LEU A 206 -5.79 -6.24 8.46
CA LEU A 206 -5.80 -6.81 7.13
C LEU A 206 -4.36 -6.85 6.63
N LEU A 207 -3.85 -8.06 6.42
CA LEU A 207 -2.51 -8.31 5.91
C LEU A 207 -2.60 -8.81 4.47
N THR A 208 -1.83 -8.17 3.59
CA THR A 208 -1.62 -8.55 2.18
C THR A 208 -0.14 -8.86 1.95
N ASP A 209 0.27 -9.12 0.71
CA ASP A 209 1.70 -9.35 0.41
C ASP A 209 2.56 -8.09 0.60
N SER A 210 1.98 -6.88 0.45
CA SER A 210 2.71 -5.61 0.46
C SER A 210 2.28 -4.64 1.56
N TYR A 211 1.08 -4.80 2.13
CA TYR A 211 0.52 -3.88 3.12
C TYR A 211 -0.02 -4.61 4.36
N ALA A 212 0.20 -4.00 5.51
CA ALA A 212 -0.48 -4.32 6.75
C ALA A 212 -1.31 -3.12 7.19
N MET A 213 -2.63 -3.28 7.23
CA MET A 213 -3.58 -2.25 7.62
C MET A 213 -4.14 -2.59 8.99
N ILE A 214 -4.01 -1.67 9.94
CA ILE A 214 -4.43 -1.85 11.32
C ILE A 214 -5.54 -0.87 11.67
N SER A 215 -6.66 -1.38 12.19
CA SER A 215 -7.73 -0.60 12.81
C SER A 215 -7.58 -0.64 14.33
N LEU A 216 -7.35 0.49 14.97
CA LEU A 216 -7.22 0.57 16.42
C LEU A 216 -8.62 0.76 17.06
N TYR A 217 -9.12 -0.27 17.73
CA TYR A 217 -10.43 -0.19 18.37
C TYR A 217 -10.43 0.81 19.54
N ARG A 218 -11.52 1.59 19.65
CA ARG A 218 -11.70 2.52 20.77
C ARG A 218 -11.78 1.76 22.08
N ILE A 219 -11.25 2.36 23.15
CA ILE A 219 -11.29 1.78 24.51
C ILE A 219 -12.70 1.87 25.08
N SER A 220 -13.38 3.02 24.87
CA SER A 220 -14.75 3.23 25.34
C SER A 220 -15.76 2.37 24.60
N PRO A 221 -16.89 2.02 25.23
CA PRO A 221 -18.02 1.44 24.54
C PRO A 221 -18.52 2.34 23.39
N GLY A 222 -19.02 1.73 22.32
CA GLY A 222 -19.58 2.46 21.17
C GLY A 222 -19.08 1.94 19.82
N LYS A 223 -19.61 2.54 18.75
CA LYS A 223 -19.31 2.21 17.35
C LYS A 223 -18.68 3.39 16.60
N ASP A 224 -17.90 4.20 17.29
CA ASP A 224 -17.22 5.35 16.70
C ASP A 224 -16.22 4.92 15.61
N ASP A 225 -15.92 5.84 14.71
CA ASP A 225 -14.87 5.65 13.73
C ASP A 225 -13.54 5.39 14.43
N VAL A 226 -12.81 4.41 13.89
CA VAL A 226 -11.52 4.00 14.43
C VAL A 226 -10.40 4.47 13.49
N PRO A 227 -9.27 4.92 14.05
CA PRO A 227 -8.13 5.27 13.23
C PRO A 227 -7.53 4.01 12.59
N ASN A 228 -7.14 4.15 11.33
CA ASN A 228 -6.48 3.10 10.57
C ASN A 228 -5.05 3.53 10.25
N LEU A 229 -4.11 2.63 10.48
CA LEU A 229 -2.69 2.80 10.18
C LEU A 229 -2.32 1.83 9.06
N ILE A 230 -1.68 2.32 8.02
CA ILE A 230 -1.27 1.50 6.89
C ILE A 230 0.26 1.46 6.83
N PHE A 231 0.80 0.25 6.97
CA PHE A 231 2.22 -0.03 6.87
C PHE A 231 2.52 -0.74 5.56
N LYS A 232 3.50 -0.26 4.83
CA LYS A 232 3.99 -0.86 3.60
C LYS A 232 5.25 -1.66 3.89
N LYS A 233 5.34 -2.84 3.28
CA LYS A 233 6.58 -3.60 3.25
C LYS A 233 7.70 -2.77 2.61
N ASN A 234 8.85 -2.71 3.27
CA ASN A 234 10.07 -2.07 2.76
C ASN A 234 11.27 -3.01 2.95
N ASP A 235 12.43 -2.59 2.49
CA ASP A 235 13.66 -3.38 2.57
C ASP A 235 14.29 -3.41 3.98
N ASN A 236 13.77 -2.60 4.90
CA ASN A 236 14.21 -2.60 6.29
C ASN A 236 13.60 -3.81 7.01
N GLY A 237 14.45 -4.74 7.45
CA GLY A 237 14.00 -5.92 8.21
C GLY A 237 13.25 -5.60 9.51
N ASP A 238 13.49 -4.43 10.11
CA ASP A 238 12.83 -3.94 11.34
C ASP A 238 11.58 -3.08 11.06
N CYS A 239 11.03 -3.11 9.84
CA CYS A 239 9.79 -2.40 9.54
C CYS A 239 8.59 -3.02 10.25
N GLU A 240 7.58 -2.20 10.55
CA GLU A 240 6.40 -2.63 11.29
C GLU A 240 5.57 -3.66 10.53
N PHE A 241 5.53 -3.59 9.20
CA PHE A 241 4.92 -4.62 8.37
C PHE A 241 5.42 -6.03 8.71
N ASN A 242 6.74 -6.22 8.85
CA ASN A 242 7.33 -7.53 9.15
C ASN A 242 6.96 -8.02 10.55
N LYS A 243 6.87 -7.12 11.54
CA LYS A 243 6.44 -7.45 12.91
C LYS A 243 4.98 -7.87 12.95
N ILE A 244 4.10 -7.10 12.29
CA ILE A 244 2.67 -7.43 12.16
C ILE A 244 2.50 -8.78 11.46
N LYS A 245 3.24 -9.02 10.39
CA LYS A 245 3.22 -10.31 9.69
C LYS A 245 3.63 -11.46 10.61
N ALA A 246 4.67 -11.29 11.42
CA ALA A 246 5.10 -12.29 12.38
C ALA A 246 4.03 -12.54 13.47
N ASP A 247 3.35 -11.49 13.94
CA ASP A 247 2.25 -11.61 14.89
C ASP A 247 1.07 -12.37 14.28
N VAL A 248 0.67 -12.02 13.07
CA VAL A 248 -0.41 -12.73 12.34
C VAL A 248 -0.06 -14.21 12.14
N GLN A 249 1.20 -14.55 11.81
CA GLN A 249 1.62 -15.95 11.68
C GLN A 249 1.54 -16.70 13.01
N ARG A 250 1.87 -16.05 14.13
CA ARG A 250 1.69 -16.64 15.47
C ARG A 250 0.21 -16.89 15.77
N ILE A 251 -0.67 -15.94 15.43
CA ILE A 251 -2.12 -16.12 15.58
C ILE A 251 -2.59 -17.31 14.75
N ILE A 252 -2.18 -17.42 13.48
CA ILE A 252 -2.55 -18.54 12.60
C ILE A 252 -2.11 -19.88 13.22
N SER A 253 -0.90 -19.95 13.80
CA SER A 253 -0.36 -21.20 14.36
C SER A 253 -1.11 -21.68 15.59
N THR A 254 -1.81 -20.80 16.32
CA THR A 254 -2.57 -21.12 17.54
C THR A 254 -4.07 -21.15 17.34
N ALA A 255 -4.56 -20.63 16.20
CA ALA A 255 -5.98 -20.56 15.89
C ALA A 255 -6.58 -21.96 15.62
N LYS A 256 -7.83 -22.14 16.02
CA LYS A 256 -8.63 -23.36 15.78
C LYS A 256 -9.42 -23.22 14.49
N THR A 257 -9.63 -24.31 13.77
CA THR A 257 -10.51 -24.28 12.58
C THR A 257 -11.97 -24.25 12.98
N SER A 258 -12.80 -23.51 12.25
CA SER A 258 -14.26 -23.44 12.43
C SER A 258 -14.96 -24.79 12.32
N LYS A 259 -14.34 -25.75 11.62
CA LYS A 259 -14.88 -27.11 11.38
C LYS A 259 -14.68 -28.10 12.57
N GLN A 260 -14.07 -27.67 13.66
CA GLN A 260 -13.82 -28.52 14.84
C GLN A 260 -14.73 -28.20 16.03
N GLY A 261 -15.73 -27.35 15.84
CA GLY A 261 -16.74 -26.99 16.84
C GLY A 261 -18.08 -27.65 16.58
#